data_be3f490510a00d3b9d6b8e4b562f2da6
#
_entry.id   be3f490510a00d3b9d6b8e4b562f2da6
#
_cell.length_a   1.000
_cell.length_b   1.000
_cell.length_c   1.000
_cell.angle_alpha   90.00
_cell.angle_beta   90.00
_cell.angle_gamma   90.00
#
_symmetry.space_group_name_H-M   'P 1'
#
loop_
_entity.id
_entity.type
_entity.pdbx_description
1 polymer ?
#
loop_
_entity_poly.entity_id
_entity_poly.type
_entity_poly.pdbx_seq_one_letter_code
_entity_poly.pdbx_strand_id
1 'polypeptide(L)'
;LNSAKIAGDLTETNAKVIASVEETSKYKFIPEKDLFDVEYWSLEQAKIKKKKKLLEGNVVVVSGATGTIGFATYKMFKNYGAEVVLLDNNLVRLKELKNKINDLCIYCDVTNKKSIKNAFKQICEKFGGIDILISNAGTAPGGAIGEVSDDQLRKSFEINFFAHQNCASE
;
A
#
# COMPACT_ATOMS: atom_id res chain seq x y z
N LEU A 1 -5.48 -2.13 -8.74
CA LEU A 1 -6.40 -2.22 -7.59
C LEU A 1 -7.12 -0.92 -7.28
N ASN A 2 -6.44 0.23 -7.29
CA ASN A 2 -7.12 1.53 -7.22
C ASN A 2 -8.10 1.73 -8.38
N SER A 3 -7.78 1.28 -9.57
CA SER A 3 -8.67 1.35 -10.73
C SER A 3 -9.94 0.52 -10.54
N ALA A 4 -9.84 -0.67 -9.93
CA ALA A 4 -11.01 -1.50 -9.64
C ALA A 4 -11.92 -0.87 -8.57
N LYS A 5 -11.32 -0.26 -7.52
CA LYS A 5 -12.08 0.47 -6.51
C LYS A 5 -12.79 1.68 -7.12
N ILE A 6 -12.09 2.49 -7.92
CA ILE A 6 -12.68 3.63 -8.63
C ILE A 6 -13.82 3.18 -9.53
N ALA A 7 -13.65 2.08 -10.28
CA ALA A 7 -14.71 1.53 -11.11
C ALA A 7 -15.93 1.08 -10.28
N GLY A 8 -15.70 0.46 -9.12
CA GLY A 8 -16.76 0.10 -8.17
C GLY A 8 -17.52 1.31 -7.64
N ASP A 9 -16.79 2.33 -7.18
CA ASP A 9 -17.37 3.57 -6.65
C ASP A 9 -18.18 4.33 -7.72
N LEU A 10 -17.69 4.37 -8.97
CA LEU A 10 -18.41 4.96 -10.10
C LEU A 10 -19.67 4.18 -10.44
N THR A 11 -19.61 2.85 -10.45
CA THR A 11 -20.77 1.99 -10.72
C THR A 11 -21.85 2.16 -9.65
N GLU A 12 -21.47 2.20 -8.38
CA GLU A 12 -22.40 2.44 -7.27
C GLU A 12 -23.04 3.84 -7.37
N THR A 13 -22.25 4.86 -7.68
CA THR A 13 -22.75 6.23 -7.86
C THR A 13 -23.73 6.32 -9.02
N ASN A 14 -23.42 5.70 -10.16
CA ASN A 14 -24.32 5.66 -11.32
C ASN A 14 -25.63 4.94 -11.00
N ALA A 15 -25.57 3.81 -10.28
CA ALA A 15 -26.77 3.06 -9.89
C ALA A 15 -27.68 3.91 -8.98
N LYS A 16 -27.11 4.65 -8.01
CA LYS A 16 -27.87 5.56 -7.14
C LYS A 16 -28.52 6.70 -7.92
N VAL A 17 -27.80 7.29 -8.88
CA VAL A 17 -28.35 8.36 -9.73
C VAL A 17 -29.50 7.84 -10.59
N ILE A 18 -29.35 6.68 -11.22
CA ILE A 18 -30.41 6.07 -12.04
C ILE A 18 -31.63 5.79 -11.18
N ALA A 19 -31.47 5.18 -10.01
CA ALA A 19 -32.58 4.88 -9.12
C ALA A 19 -33.34 6.16 -8.70
N SER A 20 -32.61 7.22 -8.29
CA SER A 20 -33.22 8.49 -7.91
C SER A 20 -33.97 9.18 -9.05
N VAL A 21 -33.46 9.08 -10.28
CA VAL A 21 -34.15 9.67 -11.45
C VAL A 21 -35.41 8.88 -11.80
N GLU A 22 -35.38 7.55 -11.68
CA GLU A 22 -36.54 6.70 -12.00
C GLU A 22 -37.71 6.84 -11.00
N GLU A 23 -37.45 7.35 -9.80
CA GLU A 23 -38.53 7.72 -8.84
C GLU A 23 -39.32 8.92 -9.32
N THR A 24 -38.78 9.80 -10.12
CA THR A 24 -39.41 11.07 -10.55
C THR A 24 -39.67 11.15 -12.05
N SER A 25 -38.89 10.45 -12.88
CA SER A 25 -38.94 10.48 -14.33
C SER A 25 -38.28 9.25 -14.95
N LYS A 26 -38.34 9.09 -16.26
CA LYS A 26 -37.59 8.04 -16.96
C LYS A 26 -36.14 8.47 -17.19
N TYR A 27 -35.20 7.63 -16.75
CA TYR A 27 -33.77 7.81 -17.06
C TYR A 27 -33.54 7.74 -18.58
N LYS A 28 -32.83 8.73 -19.11
CA LYS A 28 -32.40 8.76 -20.53
C LYS A 28 -30.89 8.91 -20.59
N PHE A 29 -30.25 8.10 -21.41
CA PHE A 29 -28.83 8.24 -21.70
C PHE A 29 -28.55 9.52 -22.47
N ILE A 30 -27.42 10.15 -22.18
CA ILE A 30 -26.89 11.25 -23.00
C ILE A 30 -26.49 10.64 -24.36
N PRO A 31 -26.87 11.24 -25.49
CA PRO A 31 -26.43 10.80 -26.82
C PRO A 31 -24.90 10.72 -26.89
N GLU A 32 -24.38 9.70 -27.57
CA GLU A 32 -22.92 9.45 -27.66
C GLU A 32 -22.15 10.66 -28.20
N LYS A 33 -22.73 11.41 -29.11
CA LYS A 33 -22.18 12.67 -29.64
C LYS A 33 -21.99 13.71 -28.53
N ASP A 34 -23.02 13.91 -27.72
CA ASP A 34 -22.98 14.91 -26.63
C ASP A 34 -22.05 14.48 -25.52
N LEU A 35 -21.97 13.16 -25.25
CA LEU A 35 -21.03 12.55 -24.30
C LEU A 35 -19.59 12.82 -24.76
N PHE A 36 -19.28 12.61 -26.05
CA PHE A 36 -17.97 12.89 -26.62
C PHE A 36 -17.60 14.36 -26.47
N ASP A 37 -18.49 15.27 -26.77
CA ASP A 37 -18.25 16.72 -26.70
C ASP A 37 -17.98 17.17 -25.26
N VAL A 38 -18.65 16.60 -24.26
CA VAL A 38 -18.44 16.88 -22.83
C VAL A 38 -17.12 16.27 -22.33
N GLU A 39 -16.84 15.01 -22.65
CA GLU A 39 -15.62 14.33 -22.18
C GLU A 39 -14.33 14.90 -22.78
N TYR A 40 -14.38 15.34 -24.03
CA TYR A 40 -13.21 15.87 -24.74
C TYR A 40 -13.12 17.40 -24.73
N TRP A 41 -13.99 18.07 -23.99
CA TRP A 41 -13.88 19.51 -23.82
C TRP A 41 -12.52 19.88 -23.19
N SER A 42 -11.88 20.90 -23.75
CA SER A 42 -10.50 21.29 -23.41
C SER A 42 -10.27 21.56 -21.92
N LEU A 43 -11.27 22.10 -21.21
CA LEU A 43 -11.19 22.34 -19.75
C LEU A 43 -11.24 21.06 -18.93
N GLU A 44 -12.04 20.07 -19.33
CA GLU A 44 -12.06 18.76 -18.66
C GLU A 44 -10.76 18.00 -18.92
N GLN A 45 -10.25 18.02 -20.13
CA GLN A 45 -8.93 17.47 -20.48
C GLN A 45 -7.78 18.14 -19.69
N ALA A 46 -7.86 19.45 -19.42
CA ALA A 46 -6.89 20.16 -18.61
C ALA A 46 -6.92 19.71 -17.14
N LYS A 47 -8.09 19.38 -16.60
CA LYS A 47 -8.24 18.82 -15.24
C LYS A 47 -7.64 17.41 -15.12
N ILE A 48 -7.80 16.60 -16.17
CA ILE A 48 -7.29 15.22 -16.23
C ILE A 48 -5.76 15.20 -16.42
N LYS A 49 -5.18 16.21 -17.04
CA LYS A 49 -3.73 16.35 -17.33
C LYS A 49 -2.84 16.61 -16.11
N LYS A 50 -3.25 16.33 -14.88
CA LYS A 50 -2.29 16.20 -13.77
C LYS A 50 -1.29 15.11 -14.15
N LYS A 51 0.00 15.46 -14.27
CA LYS A 51 1.06 14.45 -14.48
C LYS A 51 0.93 13.39 -13.41
N LYS A 52 0.48 12.19 -13.79
CA LYS A 52 0.49 11.05 -12.89
C LYS A 52 1.91 10.88 -12.36
N LYS A 53 2.04 10.73 -11.05
CA LYS A 53 3.31 10.35 -10.46
C LYS A 53 3.64 8.92 -10.88
N LEU A 54 4.93 8.58 -10.93
CA LEU A 54 5.43 7.30 -11.45
C LEU A 54 4.78 6.07 -10.83
N LEU A 55 4.49 6.13 -9.52
CA LEU A 55 3.91 5.01 -8.75
C LEU A 55 2.50 5.31 -8.23
N GLU A 56 1.82 6.28 -8.84
CA GLU A 56 0.44 6.59 -8.47
C GLU A 56 -0.47 5.39 -8.71
N GLY A 57 -1.14 4.96 -7.64
CA GLY A 57 -2.00 3.79 -7.64
C GLY A 57 -1.33 2.47 -7.27
N ASN A 58 0.00 2.43 -7.12
CA ASN A 58 0.69 1.25 -6.62
C ASN A 58 0.65 1.17 -5.09
N VAL A 59 0.46 -0.03 -4.58
CA VAL A 59 0.53 -0.36 -3.15
C VAL A 59 1.90 -0.93 -2.83
N VAL A 60 2.67 -0.22 -2.01
CA VAL A 60 4.03 -0.59 -1.62
C VAL A 60 4.06 -0.97 -0.15
N VAL A 61 4.60 -2.12 0.17
CA VAL A 61 4.80 -2.59 1.55
C VAL A 61 6.27 -2.53 1.91
N VAL A 62 6.60 -1.91 3.03
CA VAL A 62 7.97 -1.81 3.53
C VAL A 62 8.08 -2.47 4.89
N SER A 63 8.88 -3.53 5.01
CA SER A 63 9.19 -4.16 6.30
C SER A 63 10.38 -3.47 7.01
N GLY A 64 10.40 -3.50 8.34
CA GLY A 64 11.41 -2.76 9.12
C GLY A 64 11.31 -1.24 8.91
N ALA A 65 10.10 -0.75 8.70
CA ALA A 65 9.83 0.62 8.26
C ALA A 65 10.11 1.70 9.32
N THR A 66 10.25 1.33 10.59
CA THR A 66 10.63 2.27 11.65
C THR A 66 12.13 2.50 11.75
N GLY A 67 12.92 1.71 11.04
CA GLY A 67 14.37 1.89 10.91
C GLY A 67 14.72 3.04 9.96
N THR A 68 15.97 3.50 10.01
CA THR A 68 16.45 4.65 9.21
C THR A 68 16.28 4.42 7.71
N ILE A 69 16.69 3.23 7.22
CA ILE A 69 16.60 2.88 5.79
C ILE A 69 15.13 2.69 5.40
N GLY A 70 14.36 1.91 6.18
CA GLY A 70 12.96 1.66 5.89
C GLY A 70 12.12 2.94 5.84
N PHE A 71 12.35 3.87 6.75
CA PHE A 71 11.65 5.15 6.76
C PHE A 71 12.08 6.10 5.62
N ALA A 72 13.34 6.08 5.23
CA ALA A 72 13.81 6.81 4.05
C ALA A 72 13.17 6.25 2.76
N THR A 73 13.10 4.92 2.66
CA THR A 73 12.44 4.22 1.56
C THR A 73 10.94 4.58 1.49
N TYR A 74 10.24 4.56 2.62
CA TYR A 74 8.86 5.03 2.71
C TYR A 74 8.68 6.42 2.11
N LYS A 75 9.49 7.40 2.54
CA LYS A 75 9.40 8.78 2.05
C LYS A 75 9.60 8.87 0.53
N MET A 76 10.54 8.09 0.00
CA MET A 76 10.83 8.06 -1.42
C MET A 76 9.64 7.54 -2.23
N PHE A 77 9.05 6.42 -1.83
CA PHE A 77 7.86 5.88 -2.50
C PHE A 77 6.65 6.81 -2.42
N LYS A 78 6.43 7.48 -1.28
CA LYS A 78 5.39 8.51 -1.15
C LYS A 78 5.60 9.69 -2.12
N ASN A 79 6.84 10.13 -2.31
CA ASN A 79 7.14 11.20 -3.25
C ASN A 79 6.82 10.79 -4.70
N TYR A 80 6.99 9.51 -5.04
CA TYR A 80 6.58 8.96 -6.34
C TYR A 80 5.08 8.67 -6.46
N GLY A 81 4.30 8.91 -5.40
CA GLY A 81 2.84 8.83 -5.42
C GLY A 81 2.26 7.49 -5.04
N ALA A 82 3.07 6.57 -4.51
CA ALA A 82 2.58 5.27 -4.05
C ALA A 82 1.73 5.38 -2.76
N GLU A 83 0.80 4.44 -2.60
CA GLU A 83 0.22 4.10 -1.31
C GLU A 83 1.21 3.21 -0.56
N VAL A 84 1.71 3.67 0.59
CA VAL A 84 2.77 2.93 1.30
C VAL A 84 2.26 2.40 2.64
N VAL A 85 2.49 1.11 2.88
CA VAL A 85 2.21 0.44 4.14
C VAL A 85 3.50 0.14 4.88
N LEU A 86 3.54 0.52 6.14
CA LEU A 86 4.70 0.36 7.00
C LEU A 86 4.51 -0.84 7.94
N LEU A 87 5.38 -1.83 7.83
CA LEU A 87 5.43 -3.00 8.70
C LEU A 87 6.64 -2.92 9.63
N ASP A 88 6.43 -3.17 10.92
CA ASP A 88 7.51 -3.28 11.89
C ASP A 88 7.06 -4.06 13.12
N ASN A 89 8.00 -4.65 13.87
CA ASN A 89 7.71 -5.30 15.16
C ASN A 89 7.91 -4.37 16.36
N ASN A 90 8.38 -3.14 16.16
CA ASN A 90 8.53 -2.16 17.22
C ASN A 90 7.24 -1.35 17.40
N LEU A 91 6.37 -1.82 18.30
CA LEU A 91 5.08 -1.17 18.57
C LEU A 91 5.19 0.28 19.02
N VAL A 92 6.23 0.63 19.78
CA VAL A 92 6.43 2.01 20.28
C VAL A 92 6.68 2.95 19.11
N ARG A 93 7.65 2.62 18.27
CA ARG A 93 7.98 3.43 17.08
C ARG A 93 6.84 3.47 16.07
N LEU A 94 6.10 2.36 15.89
CA LEU A 94 4.92 2.36 15.02
C LEU A 94 3.83 3.31 15.52
N LYS A 95 3.58 3.36 16.84
CA LYS A 95 2.63 4.31 17.43
C LYS A 95 3.05 5.76 17.22
N GLU A 96 4.33 6.05 17.40
CA GLU A 96 4.89 7.39 17.13
C GLU A 96 4.73 7.80 15.67
N LEU A 97 4.93 6.86 14.73
CA LEU A 97 4.72 7.11 13.31
C LEU A 97 3.25 7.34 12.98
N LYS A 98 2.33 6.53 13.50
CA LYS A 98 0.88 6.71 13.30
C LYS A 98 0.39 8.10 13.69
N ASN A 99 1.02 8.73 14.69
CA ASN A 99 0.67 10.09 15.12
C ASN A 99 1.21 11.18 14.18
N LYS A 100 2.16 10.84 13.32
CA LYS A 100 2.85 11.79 12.43
C LYS A 100 2.47 11.67 10.96
N ILE A 101 1.94 10.51 10.58
CA ILE A 101 1.59 10.19 9.18
C ILE A 101 0.21 9.54 9.11
N ASN A 102 -0.50 9.76 8.01
CA ASN A 102 -1.82 9.17 7.77
C ASN A 102 -1.75 7.80 7.07
N ASP A 103 -0.55 7.29 6.84
CA ASP A 103 -0.35 6.02 6.15
C ASP A 103 -0.58 4.82 7.07
N LEU A 104 -0.89 3.67 6.50
CA LEU A 104 -1.16 2.45 7.23
C LEU A 104 0.12 1.90 7.86
N CYS A 105 0.13 1.80 9.18
CA CYS A 105 1.19 1.17 9.97
C CYS A 105 0.64 -0.08 10.65
N ILE A 106 1.23 -1.23 10.39
CA ILE A 106 0.79 -2.53 10.92
C ILE A 106 1.95 -3.18 11.69
N TYR A 107 1.63 -3.72 12.86
CA TYR A 107 2.57 -4.60 13.55
C TYR A 107 2.80 -5.87 12.74
N CYS A 108 4.05 -6.19 12.48
CA CYS A 108 4.43 -7.43 11.80
C CYS A 108 5.79 -7.92 12.29
N ASP A 109 5.82 -9.10 12.85
CA ASP A 109 7.05 -9.85 13.09
C ASP A 109 7.31 -10.73 11.86
N VAL A 110 8.32 -10.37 11.08
CA VAL A 110 8.68 -11.05 9.82
C VAL A 110 9.25 -12.46 10.03
N THR A 111 9.61 -12.84 11.27
CA THR A 111 10.01 -14.21 11.61
C THR A 111 8.81 -15.12 11.88
N ASN A 112 7.62 -14.54 12.04
CA ASN A 112 6.40 -15.26 12.36
C ASN A 112 5.42 -15.27 11.17
N LYS A 113 5.26 -16.43 10.53
CA LYS A 113 4.36 -16.61 9.36
C LYS A 113 2.92 -16.18 9.65
N LYS A 114 2.38 -16.41 10.84
CA LYS A 114 1.03 -15.98 11.20
C LYS A 114 0.93 -14.46 11.27
N SER A 115 1.99 -13.80 11.75
CA SER A 115 2.06 -12.34 11.81
C SER A 115 2.10 -11.73 10.40
N ILE A 116 2.90 -12.32 9.50
CA ILE A 116 2.97 -11.90 8.09
C ILE A 116 1.59 -12.05 7.43
N LYS A 117 0.99 -13.23 7.53
CA LYS A 117 -0.33 -13.51 6.95
C LYS A 117 -1.41 -12.54 7.42
N ASN A 118 -1.44 -12.24 8.72
CA ASN A 118 -2.39 -11.29 9.28
C ASN A 118 -2.15 -9.86 8.78
N ALA A 119 -0.88 -9.44 8.66
CA ALA A 119 -0.53 -8.14 8.13
C ALA A 119 -0.94 -8.01 6.66
N PHE A 120 -0.62 -8.99 5.84
CA PHE A 120 -0.94 -9.00 4.40
C PHE A 120 -2.45 -9.06 4.17
N LYS A 121 -3.19 -9.84 4.97
CA LYS A 121 -4.65 -9.84 4.92
C LYS A 121 -5.23 -8.44 5.15
N GLN A 122 -4.78 -7.71 6.17
CA GLN A 122 -5.22 -6.34 6.44
C GLN A 122 -4.91 -5.38 5.27
N ILE A 123 -3.76 -5.57 4.62
CA ILE A 123 -3.38 -4.77 3.45
C ILE A 123 -4.32 -5.06 2.28
N CYS A 124 -4.55 -6.34 1.98
CA CYS A 124 -5.44 -6.76 0.90
C CYS A 124 -6.89 -6.33 1.14
N GLU A 125 -7.38 -6.40 2.38
CA GLU A 125 -8.72 -5.91 2.75
C GLU A 125 -8.86 -4.39 2.51
N LYS A 126 -7.80 -3.62 2.79
CA LYS A 126 -7.84 -2.16 2.65
C LYS A 126 -7.58 -1.67 1.22
N PHE A 127 -6.60 -2.26 0.53
CA PHE A 127 -6.09 -1.78 -0.75
C PHE A 127 -6.39 -2.75 -1.91
N GLY A 128 -6.85 -3.98 -1.59
CA GLY A 128 -7.16 -5.02 -2.55
C GLY A 128 -5.96 -5.87 -2.97
N GLY A 129 -4.72 -5.51 -2.59
CA GLY A 129 -3.50 -6.27 -2.90
C GLY A 129 -2.22 -5.49 -2.68
N ILE A 130 -1.11 -6.05 -3.12
CA ILE A 130 0.24 -5.51 -2.99
C ILE A 130 0.89 -5.54 -4.36
N ASP A 131 1.44 -4.40 -4.81
CA ASP A 131 2.16 -4.32 -6.08
C ASP A 131 3.67 -4.45 -5.89
N ILE A 132 4.20 -3.91 -4.78
CA ILE A 132 5.65 -3.89 -4.50
C ILE A 132 5.89 -4.25 -3.04
N LEU A 133 6.75 -5.22 -2.79
CA LEU A 133 7.24 -5.59 -1.46
C LEU A 133 8.71 -5.17 -1.31
N ILE A 134 9.00 -4.30 -0.34
CA ILE A 134 10.34 -3.94 0.08
C ILE A 134 10.66 -4.70 1.38
N SER A 135 11.33 -5.81 1.23
CA SER A 135 11.74 -6.64 2.35
C SER A 135 13.05 -6.09 2.93
N ASN A 136 12.93 -5.14 3.86
CA ASN A 136 14.04 -4.36 4.42
C ASN A 136 14.33 -4.71 5.90
N ALA A 137 13.43 -5.41 6.58
CA ALA A 137 13.67 -5.82 7.96
C ALA A 137 14.97 -6.64 8.05
N GLY A 138 15.85 -6.25 8.97
CA GLY A 138 17.14 -6.91 9.13
C GLY A 138 17.78 -6.59 10.48
N THR A 139 18.76 -7.38 10.88
CA THR A 139 19.58 -7.19 12.08
C THR A 139 21.02 -7.59 11.80
N ALA A 140 21.94 -6.89 12.43
CA ALA A 140 23.37 -7.20 12.33
C ALA A 140 23.98 -7.23 13.76
N PRO A 141 23.95 -8.39 14.42
CA PRO A 141 24.67 -8.53 15.69
C PRO A 141 26.19 -8.35 15.42
N GLY A 142 26.82 -7.45 16.17
CA GLY A 142 28.25 -7.23 16.11
C GLY A 142 29.01 -8.17 17.05
N GLY A 143 30.22 -8.57 16.67
CA GLY A 143 31.16 -9.36 17.48
C GLY A 143 32.28 -9.93 16.62
N ALA A 144 33.38 -10.28 17.24
CA ALA A 144 34.46 -11.02 16.57
C ALA A 144 34.03 -12.47 16.26
N ILE A 145 34.70 -13.12 15.31
CA ILE A 145 34.49 -14.53 15.00
C ILE A 145 34.77 -15.34 16.29
N GLY A 146 33.76 -16.14 16.70
CA GLY A 146 33.85 -16.95 17.95
C GLY A 146 33.28 -16.25 19.20
N GLU A 147 32.97 -14.95 19.14
CA GLU A 147 32.31 -14.23 20.25
C GLU A 147 30.77 -14.14 20.06
N VAL A 148 30.32 -14.18 18.82
CA VAL A 148 28.86 -14.19 18.53
C VAL A 148 28.33 -15.55 18.90
N SER A 149 27.31 -15.58 19.77
CA SER A 149 26.68 -16.84 20.17
C SER A 149 25.88 -17.48 19.00
N ASP A 150 25.75 -18.81 19.05
CA ASP A 150 24.96 -19.56 18.03
C ASP A 150 23.53 -19.04 17.94
N ASP A 151 22.92 -18.66 19.05
CA ASP A 151 21.55 -18.13 19.08
C ASP A 151 21.46 -16.78 18.35
N GLN A 152 22.43 -15.90 18.54
CA GLN A 152 22.49 -14.63 17.82
C GLN A 152 22.69 -14.84 16.32
N LEU A 153 23.56 -15.78 15.94
CA LEU A 153 23.79 -16.14 14.55
C LEU A 153 22.52 -16.71 13.90
N ARG A 154 21.87 -17.70 14.55
CA ARG A 154 20.60 -18.27 14.06
C ARG A 154 19.52 -17.22 13.90
N LYS A 155 19.35 -16.36 14.92
CA LYS A 155 18.39 -15.27 14.86
C LYS A 155 18.69 -14.28 13.70
N SER A 156 19.96 -14.05 13.41
CA SER A 156 20.36 -13.25 12.26
C SER A 156 19.93 -13.89 10.95
N PHE A 157 20.12 -15.20 10.78
CA PHE A 157 19.64 -15.93 9.61
C PHE A 157 18.12 -15.93 9.50
N GLU A 158 17.40 -16.11 10.62
CA GLU A 158 15.94 -16.05 10.63
C GLU A 158 15.42 -14.71 10.10
N ILE A 159 16.02 -13.60 10.53
CA ILE A 159 15.57 -12.26 10.12
C ILE A 159 16.09 -11.90 8.73
N ASN A 160 17.39 -12.11 8.46
CA ASN A 160 18.02 -11.58 7.25
C ASN A 160 17.89 -12.50 6.02
N PHE A 161 17.44 -13.74 6.21
CA PHE A 161 17.28 -14.72 5.13
C PHE A 161 15.89 -15.33 5.10
N PHE A 162 15.50 -16.10 6.10
CA PHE A 162 14.22 -16.81 6.08
C PHE A 162 13.00 -15.88 6.11
N ALA A 163 13.06 -14.77 6.82
CA ALA A 163 11.97 -13.80 6.87
C ALA A 163 11.69 -13.18 5.49
N HIS A 164 12.70 -12.92 4.69
CA HIS A 164 12.52 -12.40 3.33
C HIS A 164 11.77 -13.40 2.45
N GLN A 165 12.15 -14.68 2.50
CA GLN A 165 11.45 -15.74 1.78
C GLN A 165 10.00 -15.89 2.28
N ASN A 166 9.78 -15.86 3.60
CA ASN A 166 8.44 -15.98 4.18
C ASN A 166 7.52 -14.81 3.73
N CYS A 167 8.05 -13.58 3.68
CA CYS A 167 7.29 -12.44 3.18
C CYS A 167 6.99 -12.54 1.66
N ALA A 168 7.93 -13.07 0.89
CA ALA A 168 7.76 -13.19 -0.56
C ALA A 168 6.83 -14.35 -0.96
N SER A 169 6.61 -15.32 -0.09
CA SER A 169 5.77 -16.49 -0.36
C SER A 169 4.30 -16.32 0.05
N GLU A 170 3.94 -15.28 0.82
CA GLU A 170 2.58 -14.99 1.25
C GLU A 170 1.86 -14.08 0.24
#